data_974e37988e22b42325c54935d3db9b51
#
_entry.id   974e37988e22b42325c54935d3db9b51
#
_cell.length_a   1.000
_cell.length_b   1.000
_cell.length_c   1.000
_cell.angle_alpha   90.00
_cell.angle_beta   90.00
_cell.angle_gamma   90.00
#
_symmetry.space_group_name_H-M   'P 1'
#
loop_
_entity.id
_entity.type
_entity.pdbx_description
1 polymer ?
#
loop_
_entity_poly.entity_id
_entity_poly.type
_entity_poly.pdbx_seq_one_letter_code
_entity_poly.pdbx_strand_id
1 'polypeptide(L)'
;MWCGRMHRLEGVDTMGRALRQAFVVAGAAVAAIAVSANPSLAASAPPQAAPGIASIQPANGQLVGVAHPIIVTFSKPVLDRASAERTIKITSPSQATGRFSWVDDNTVQWTPDHYWPPHSTVKVQVHGLTTGFETGDVVRAVASISAHTFTVSINDEVVRTMPASMGKPSRPTPIGSFTALSKERTVTFDSRTIGIPLSSPEGYLIQGQYAVTWSGVYVHSAPWSVDSQGYANVSHGCINLSPDNAAWYFDAVHIGDPIIVQA
;
A
#
# COMPACT_ATOMS: atom_id res chain seq x y z
N MET A 1 14.06 2.26 -18.87
CA MET A 1 13.31 0.99 -18.86
C MET A 1 12.39 0.97 -17.66
N TRP A 2 11.12 0.87 -17.82
CA TRP A 2 10.10 1.01 -16.74
C TRP A 2 9.83 -0.26 -15.97
N CYS A 3 9.31 -0.05 -14.78
CA CYS A 3 8.90 -1.08 -13.86
C CYS A 3 7.64 -0.58 -13.11
N GLY A 4 6.49 -1.11 -13.36
CA GLY A 4 5.29 -0.73 -12.62
C GLY A 4 4.05 -1.52 -13.01
N ARG A 5 3.35 -1.95 -12.00
CA ARG A 5 1.97 -2.41 -12.09
C ARG A 5 1.11 -1.38 -11.34
N MET A 6 0.34 -0.59 -12.07
CA MET A 6 -0.65 0.31 -11.47
C MET A 6 -2.03 -0.35 -11.51
N HIS A 7 -2.66 -0.54 -10.37
CA HIS A 7 -4.11 -0.67 -10.30
C HIS A 7 -4.73 0.71 -10.40
N ARG A 8 -5.49 0.91 -11.46
CA ARG A 8 -6.21 2.17 -11.72
C ARG A 8 -7.47 2.20 -10.84
N LEU A 9 -7.60 3.24 -10.03
CA LEU A 9 -8.89 3.65 -9.47
C LEU A 9 -9.53 4.63 -10.45
N GLU A 10 -10.60 4.22 -11.11
CA GLU A 10 -11.39 5.12 -11.98
C GLU A 10 -12.32 5.97 -11.11
N GLY A 11 -12.05 7.27 -11.10
CA GLY A 11 -12.97 8.28 -10.60
C GLY A 11 -14.05 8.58 -11.66
N VAL A 12 -15.31 8.39 -11.31
CA VAL A 12 -16.45 8.76 -12.16
C VAL A 12 -16.84 10.20 -11.88
N ASP A 13 -16.53 11.07 -12.84
CA ASP A 13 -17.07 12.43 -12.89
C ASP A 13 -18.48 12.38 -13.48
N THR A 14 -19.48 12.80 -12.72
CA THR A 14 -20.81 13.09 -13.24
C THR A 14 -21.11 14.56 -13.14
N MET A 15 -20.94 15.24 -14.25
CA MET A 15 -21.37 16.62 -14.45
C MET A 15 -22.91 16.72 -14.53
N GLY A 16 -23.48 17.55 -13.65
CA GLY A 16 -24.87 17.89 -13.61
C GLY A 16 -25.33 18.73 -14.82
N ARG A 17 -26.51 18.42 -15.31
CA ARG A 17 -27.27 19.31 -16.18
C ARG A 17 -28.53 19.78 -15.45
N ALA A 18 -28.53 21.08 -15.17
CA ALA A 18 -29.72 21.80 -14.77
C ALA A 18 -30.70 21.96 -15.97
N LEU A 19 -31.96 21.64 -15.77
CA LEU A 19 -33.03 22.10 -16.66
C LEU A 19 -34.09 22.80 -15.82
N ARG A 20 -34.23 24.10 -16.09
CA ARG A 20 -35.34 24.96 -15.63
C ARG A 20 -36.58 24.62 -16.44
N GLN A 21 -37.74 24.47 -15.82
CA GLN A 21 -39.00 24.81 -16.45
C GLN A 21 -40.06 25.29 -15.45
N ALA A 22 -40.89 26.13 -15.95
CA ALA A 22 -41.67 27.20 -15.40
C ALA A 22 -42.97 26.78 -14.71
N PHE A 23 -43.48 27.76 -13.95
CA PHE A 23 -44.76 27.84 -13.25
C PHE A 23 -45.98 27.63 -14.12
N VAL A 24 -46.97 26.90 -13.58
CA VAL A 24 -48.40 27.18 -13.85
C VAL A 24 -49.12 27.10 -12.51
N VAL A 25 -49.80 28.20 -12.16
CA VAL A 25 -50.72 28.36 -11.03
C VAL A 25 -52.11 27.98 -11.49
N ALA A 26 -52.76 27.07 -10.80
CA ALA A 26 -54.23 26.94 -10.85
C ALA A 26 -54.71 26.56 -9.43
N GLY A 27 -55.45 27.46 -8.84
CA GLY A 27 -56.11 27.27 -7.55
C GLY A 27 -57.39 26.43 -7.65
N ALA A 28 -57.71 25.73 -6.57
CA ALA A 28 -59.09 25.54 -6.08
C ALA A 28 -59.16 24.68 -4.83
N ALA A 29 -59.95 25.16 -3.90
CA ALA A 29 -60.78 24.45 -2.91
C ALA A 29 -60.10 23.65 -1.75
N VAL A 30 -60.29 24.23 -0.56
CA VAL A 30 -60.10 23.67 0.76
C VAL A 30 -61.11 22.56 1.01
N ALA A 31 -60.63 21.35 1.29
CA ALA A 31 -61.34 20.32 2.04
C ALA A 31 -60.45 19.89 3.19
N ALA A 32 -60.76 20.28 4.42
CA ALA A 32 -60.06 19.87 5.60
C ALA A 32 -60.41 18.40 5.90
N ILE A 33 -59.48 17.48 5.55
CA ILE A 33 -59.52 16.11 6.06
C ILE A 33 -58.55 16.07 7.24
N ALA A 34 -59.11 15.90 8.43
CA ALA A 34 -58.30 15.60 9.62
C ALA A 34 -57.65 14.22 9.47
N VAL A 35 -56.41 14.19 9.00
CA VAL A 35 -55.58 12.99 9.04
C VAL A 35 -55.00 12.87 10.44
N SER A 36 -55.54 11.96 11.21
CA SER A 36 -54.94 11.48 12.46
C SER A 36 -53.52 10.93 12.13
N ALA A 37 -52.49 11.67 12.49
CA ALA A 37 -51.13 11.21 12.40
C ALA A 37 -50.92 10.12 13.44
N ASN A 38 -51.02 8.87 13.02
CA ASN A 38 -50.41 7.77 13.78
C ASN A 38 -48.91 7.98 13.83
N PRO A 39 -48.28 8.02 15.03
CA PRO A 39 -46.85 8.00 15.09
C PRO A 39 -46.37 6.67 14.52
N SER A 40 -45.88 6.71 13.29
CA SER A 40 -45.16 5.58 12.71
C SER A 40 -43.96 5.33 13.63
N LEU A 41 -44.01 4.30 14.45
CA LEU A 41 -42.81 3.75 15.13
C LEU A 41 -41.88 3.34 14.00
N ALA A 42 -40.91 4.17 13.73
CA ALA A 42 -39.78 3.79 12.87
C ALA A 42 -39.18 2.54 13.51
N ALA A 43 -39.48 1.38 12.98
CA ALA A 43 -38.83 0.14 13.38
C ALA A 43 -37.34 0.34 13.12
N SER A 44 -36.58 0.41 14.22
CA SER A 44 -35.12 0.40 14.14
C SER A 44 -34.73 -0.88 13.40
N ALA A 45 -34.03 -0.74 12.26
CA ALA A 45 -33.52 -1.88 11.56
C ALA A 45 -32.69 -2.72 12.57
N PRO A 46 -32.81 -4.05 12.57
CA PRO A 46 -32.02 -4.87 13.48
C PRO A 46 -30.54 -4.55 13.26
N PRO A 47 -29.74 -4.51 14.35
CA PRO A 47 -28.32 -4.23 14.24
C PRO A 47 -27.73 -5.24 13.26
N GLN A 48 -27.17 -4.71 12.17
CA GLN A 48 -26.54 -5.54 11.15
C GLN A 48 -25.35 -6.25 11.79
N ALA A 49 -25.32 -7.57 11.74
CA ALA A 49 -24.22 -8.34 12.29
C ALA A 49 -22.91 -7.84 11.68
N ALA A 50 -21.92 -7.59 12.54
CA ALA A 50 -20.60 -7.14 12.11
C ALA A 50 -20.03 -8.12 11.08
N PRO A 51 -19.42 -7.64 9.98
CA PRO A 51 -18.88 -8.53 8.97
C PRO A 51 -17.77 -9.42 9.57
N GLY A 52 -17.78 -10.70 9.22
CA GLY A 52 -16.75 -11.65 9.64
C GLY A 52 -15.37 -11.23 9.10
N ILE A 53 -14.31 -11.73 9.73
CA ILE A 53 -12.93 -11.51 9.29
C ILE A 53 -12.59 -12.52 8.19
N ALA A 54 -12.10 -12.04 7.04
CA ALA A 54 -11.59 -12.90 5.97
C ALA A 54 -10.10 -13.18 6.17
N SER A 55 -9.30 -12.16 6.54
CA SER A 55 -7.87 -12.32 6.82
C SER A 55 -7.34 -11.21 7.73
N ILE A 56 -6.24 -11.51 8.42
CA ILE A 56 -5.41 -10.54 9.11
C ILE A 56 -3.97 -10.76 8.64
N GLN A 57 -3.31 -9.66 8.28
CA GLN A 57 -1.88 -9.66 7.95
C GLN A 57 -1.15 -8.72 8.89
N PRO A 58 0.07 -9.07 9.32
CA PRO A 58 0.79 -10.32 9.08
C PRO A 58 0.05 -11.56 9.59
N ALA A 59 0.33 -12.72 8.98
CA ALA A 59 -0.21 -14.00 9.45
C ALA A 59 0.34 -14.37 10.85
N ASN A 60 -0.39 -15.21 11.57
CA ASN A 60 0.04 -15.64 12.89
C ASN A 60 1.43 -16.32 12.86
N GLY A 61 2.35 -15.83 13.69
CA GLY A 61 3.74 -16.29 13.77
C GLY A 61 4.63 -15.86 12.60
N GLN A 62 4.13 -15.03 11.67
CA GLN A 62 4.95 -14.54 10.55
C GLN A 62 6.03 -13.59 11.04
N LEU A 63 7.27 -13.78 10.54
CA LEU A 63 8.36 -12.83 10.71
C LEU A 63 8.27 -11.74 9.64
N VAL A 64 8.27 -10.48 10.06
CA VAL A 64 8.15 -9.31 9.17
C VAL A 64 9.11 -8.20 9.56
N GLY A 65 9.26 -7.21 8.68
CA GLY A 65 10.02 -6.00 8.94
C GLY A 65 9.33 -5.07 9.95
N VAL A 66 10.13 -4.23 10.57
CA VAL A 66 9.70 -3.36 11.69
C VAL A 66 8.69 -2.27 11.33
N ALA A 67 8.47 -1.99 10.05
CA ALA A 67 7.48 -1.01 9.59
C ALA A 67 6.23 -1.66 8.97
N HIS A 68 6.04 -2.97 9.15
CA HIS A 68 4.90 -3.67 8.56
C HIS A 68 3.58 -3.14 9.13
N PRO A 69 2.62 -2.68 8.30
CA PRO A 69 1.29 -2.31 8.77
C PRO A 69 0.48 -3.55 9.14
N ILE A 70 -0.56 -3.37 9.95
CA ILE A 70 -1.56 -4.41 10.17
C ILE A 70 -2.69 -4.21 9.17
N ILE A 71 -3.05 -5.25 8.42
CA ILE A 71 -4.12 -5.21 7.41
C ILE A 71 -5.19 -6.21 7.81
N VAL A 72 -6.43 -5.73 7.95
CA VAL A 72 -7.60 -6.56 8.25
C VAL A 72 -8.54 -6.49 7.07
N THR A 73 -8.84 -7.66 6.49
CA THR A 73 -9.84 -7.81 5.43
C THR A 73 -11.08 -8.47 6.00
N PHE A 74 -12.21 -7.82 5.85
CA PHE A 74 -13.51 -8.34 6.25
C PHE A 74 -14.15 -9.14 5.10
N SER A 75 -15.00 -10.07 5.42
CA SER A 75 -15.66 -10.95 4.43
C SER A 75 -16.75 -10.24 3.59
N LYS A 76 -17.13 -9.02 3.97
CA LYS A 76 -18.14 -8.19 3.29
C LYS A 76 -17.78 -6.71 3.46
N PRO A 77 -18.30 -5.81 2.60
CA PRO A 77 -18.16 -4.38 2.77
C PRO A 77 -18.59 -3.89 4.16
N VAL A 78 -17.81 -3.01 4.75
CA VAL A 78 -18.01 -2.46 6.09
C VAL A 78 -18.76 -1.13 5.98
N LEU A 79 -20.00 -1.08 6.45
CA LEU A 79 -20.83 0.13 6.41
C LEU A 79 -20.50 1.09 7.55
N ASP A 80 -20.18 0.59 8.74
CA ASP A 80 -19.74 1.38 9.89
C ASP A 80 -18.25 1.17 10.16
N ARG A 81 -17.42 1.92 9.43
CA ARG A 81 -15.96 1.88 9.51
C ARG A 81 -15.45 2.19 10.91
N ALA A 82 -16.01 3.21 11.56
CA ALA A 82 -15.60 3.60 12.91
C ALA A 82 -15.88 2.50 13.94
N SER A 83 -16.98 1.77 13.82
CA SER A 83 -17.27 0.62 14.69
C SER A 83 -16.29 -0.52 14.43
N ALA A 84 -15.96 -0.82 13.18
CA ALA A 84 -14.99 -1.85 12.82
C ALA A 84 -13.59 -1.53 13.38
N GLU A 85 -13.12 -0.30 13.22
CA GLU A 85 -11.83 0.16 13.76
C GLU A 85 -11.73 -0.04 15.29
N ARG A 86 -12.81 0.24 16.04
CA ARG A 86 -12.85 0.03 17.50
C ARG A 86 -12.69 -1.43 17.92
N THR A 87 -12.96 -2.38 17.04
CA THR A 87 -12.78 -3.82 17.32
C THR A 87 -11.33 -4.27 17.14
N ILE A 88 -10.50 -3.48 16.45
CA ILE A 88 -9.10 -3.77 16.18
C ILE A 88 -8.27 -3.19 17.32
N LYS A 89 -7.72 -4.06 18.16
CA LYS A 89 -6.87 -3.70 19.29
C LYS A 89 -5.47 -4.25 19.04
N ILE A 90 -4.50 -3.35 19.14
CA ILE A 90 -3.10 -3.68 18.92
C ILE A 90 -2.38 -3.57 20.26
N THR A 91 -1.69 -4.64 20.64
CA THR A 91 -0.78 -4.68 21.78
C THR A 91 0.59 -5.10 21.28
N SER A 92 1.60 -4.31 21.56
CA SER A 92 2.99 -4.64 21.36
C SER A 92 3.69 -4.60 22.73
N PRO A 93 4.99 -4.89 22.81
CA PRO A 93 5.71 -4.74 24.10
C PRO A 93 5.62 -3.34 24.72
N SER A 94 5.37 -2.32 23.89
CA SER A 94 5.04 -0.95 24.31
C SER A 94 3.69 -0.54 23.72
N GLN A 95 2.96 0.38 24.32
CA GLN A 95 1.70 0.89 23.75
C GLN A 95 1.97 1.49 22.36
N ALA A 96 1.39 0.87 21.34
CA ALA A 96 1.56 1.32 19.97
C ALA A 96 0.51 2.38 19.64
N THR A 97 0.96 3.48 19.01
CA THR A 97 0.12 4.49 18.38
C THR A 97 0.20 4.36 16.86
N GLY A 98 -0.87 4.72 16.18
CA GLY A 98 -0.96 4.61 14.73
C GLY A 98 -2.29 5.10 14.21
N ARG A 99 -2.48 4.97 12.90
CA ARG A 99 -3.69 5.47 12.21
C ARG A 99 -4.28 4.41 11.30
N PHE A 100 -5.61 4.43 11.21
CA PHE A 100 -6.36 3.64 10.25
C PHE A 100 -6.44 4.35 8.90
N SER A 101 -6.38 3.56 7.85
CA SER A 101 -6.73 3.96 6.48
C SER A 101 -7.46 2.81 5.77
N TRP A 102 -8.53 3.12 5.06
CA TRP A 102 -9.29 2.13 4.30
C TRP A 102 -8.75 2.05 2.88
N VAL A 103 -8.30 0.85 2.51
CA VAL A 103 -7.77 0.55 1.17
C VAL A 103 -8.93 0.41 0.17
N ASP A 104 -10.03 -0.21 0.62
CA ASP A 104 -11.27 -0.40 -0.11
C ASP A 104 -12.47 -0.52 0.87
N ASP A 105 -13.63 -1.03 0.43
CA ASP A 105 -14.84 -1.11 1.26
C ASP A 105 -14.78 -2.23 2.31
N ASN A 106 -13.85 -3.15 2.22
CA ASN A 106 -13.72 -4.28 3.16
C ASN A 106 -12.31 -4.48 3.74
N THR A 107 -11.35 -3.64 3.36
CA THR A 107 -9.95 -3.76 3.81
C THR A 107 -9.50 -2.50 4.52
N VAL A 108 -9.13 -2.62 5.77
CA VAL A 108 -8.55 -1.55 6.56
C VAL A 108 -7.09 -1.87 6.90
N GLN A 109 -6.25 -0.84 6.78
CA GLN A 109 -4.86 -0.87 7.18
C GLN A 109 -4.66 0.00 8.42
N TRP A 110 -3.97 -0.53 9.42
CA TRP A 110 -3.45 0.25 10.53
C TRP A 110 -1.94 0.40 10.39
N THR A 111 -1.46 1.63 10.30
CA THR A 111 -0.04 1.95 10.15
C THR A 111 0.49 2.51 11.46
N PRO A 112 1.55 1.92 12.05
CA PRO A 112 2.16 2.44 13.26
C PRO A 112 2.82 3.80 13.00
N ASP A 113 2.77 4.70 13.98
CA ASP A 113 3.45 6.01 13.92
C ASP A 113 4.96 5.89 14.09
N HIS A 114 5.41 4.81 14.75
CA HIS A 114 6.80 4.45 14.95
C HIS A 114 7.01 2.99 14.56
N TYR A 115 8.22 2.63 14.16
CA TYR A 115 8.55 1.24 13.87
C TYR A 115 8.30 0.35 15.09
N TRP A 116 7.87 -0.88 14.82
CA TRP A 116 7.81 -1.90 15.85
C TRP A 116 9.20 -2.09 16.48
N PRO A 117 9.28 -2.39 17.78
CA PRO A 117 10.54 -2.83 18.38
C PRO A 117 11.08 -4.05 17.62
N PRO A 118 12.38 -4.13 17.33
CA PRO A 118 12.95 -5.33 16.74
C PRO A 118 12.85 -6.53 17.69
N HIS A 119 12.86 -7.74 17.13
CA HIS A 119 12.80 -9.02 17.86
C HIS A 119 11.65 -9.08 18.88
N SER A 120 10.49 -8.63 18.49
CA SER A 120 9.33 -8.47 19.36
C SER A 120 8.10 -9.17 18.80
N THR A 121 7.26 -9.68 19.70
CA THR A 121 5.92 -10.18 19.34
C THR A 121 4.93 -9.03 19.39
N VAL A 122 4.23 -8.78 18.29
CA VAL A 122 3.10 -7.87 18.20
C VAL A 122 1.81 -8.69 18.20
N LYS A 123 0.88 -8.38 19.12
CA LYS A 123 -0.42 -9.06 19.20
C LYS A 123 -1.53 -8.15 18.69
N VAL A 124 -2.42 -8.74 17.91
CA VAL A 124 -3.60 -8.09 17.31
C VAL A 124 -4.85 -8.85 17.71
N GLN A 125 -5.84 -8.13 18.21
CA GLN A 125 -7.16 -8.68 18.50
C GLN A 125 -8.20 -7.98 17.62
N VAL A 126 -9.01 -8.77 16.90
CA VAL A 126 -10.11 -8.27 16.06
C VAL A 126 -11.36 -9.11 16.35
N HIS A 127 -12.46 -8.49 16.77
CA HIS A 127 -13.71 -9.18 17.15
C HIS A 127 -13.51 -10.38 18.10
N GLY A 128 -12.52 -10.27 19.01
CA GLY A 128 -12.21 -11.37 19.94
C GLY A 128 -11.25 -12.44 19.39
N LEU A 129 -10.99 -12.48 18.10
CA LEU A 129 -9.92 -13.30 17.52
C LEU A 129 -8.57 -12.66 17.84
N THR A 130 -7.65 -13.42 18.41
CA THR A 130 -6.29 -12.97 18.70
C THR A 130 -5.31 -13.64 17.76
N THR A 131 -4.44 -12.85 17.15
CA THR A 131 -3.29 -13.29 16.33
C THR A 131 -2.06 -12.51 16.76
N GLY A 132 -0.87 -12.89 16.26
CA GLY A 132 0.36 -12.18 16.51
C GLY A 132 1.41 -12.49 15.48
N PHE A 133 2.37 -11.59 15.32
CA PHE A 133 3.50 -11.74 14.40
C PHE A 133 4.80 -11.32 15.11
N GLU A 134 5.91 -11.72 14.51
CA GLU A 134 7.25 -11.42 15.03
C GLU A 134 7.92 -10.38 14.15
N THR A 135 8.71 -9.50 14.76
CA THR A 135 9.56 -8.54 14.05
C THR A 135 11.01 -9.03 14.04
N GLY A 136 11.69 -8.84 12.90
CA GLY A 136 13.11 -9.14 12.76
C GLY A 136 14.03 -8.02 13.21
N ASP A 137 15.23 -8.00 12.65
CA ASP A 137 16.17 -6.88 12.72
C ASP A 137 15.57 -5.61 12.09
N VAL A 138 16.09 -4.45 12.43
CA VAL A 138 15.79 -3.20 11.74
C VAL A 138 16.60 -3.16 10.44
N VAL A 139 16.07 -3.72 9.37
CA VAL A 139 16.68 -3.64 8.03
C VAL A 139 16.16 -2.41 7.31
N ARG A 140 17.01 -1.40 7.13
CA ARG A 140 16.64 -0.13 6.49
C ARG A 140 17.47 0.08 5.23
N ALA A 141 16.77 0.28 4.11
CA ALA A 141 17.37 0.61 2.83
C ALA A 141 17.20 2.10 2.50
N VAL A 142 18.26 2.75 2.03
CA VAL A 142 18.27 4.15 1.60
C VAL A 142 18.79 4.23 0.17
N ALA A 143 17.94 4.67 -0.75
CA ALA A 143 18.30 5.02 -2.12
C ALA A 143 18.59 6.52 -2.22
N SER A 144 19.79 6.90 -2.63
CA SER A 144 20.16 8.28 -2.95
C SER A 144 20.20 8.44 -4.47
N ILE A 145 19.28 9.27 -5.00
CA ILE A 145 19.12 9.48 -6.44
C ILE A 145 20.36 10.23 -6.99
N SER A 146 20.84 11.26 -6.30
CA SER A 146 21.99 12.06 -6.72
C SER A 146 23.32 11.35 -6.55
N ALA A 147 23.45 10.50 -5.51
CA ALA A 147 24.66 9.73 -5.28
C ALA A 147 24.70 8.42 -6.07
N HIS A 148 23.61 8.03 -6.72
CA HIS A 148 23.47 6.76 -7.44
C HIS A 148 23.81 5.54 -6.58
N THR A 149 23.38 5.55 -5.31
CA THR A 149 23.68 4.49 -4.35
C THR A 149 22.41 3.92 -3.71
N PHE A 150 22.52 2.66 -3.31
CA PHE A 150 21.53 1.98 -2.48
C PHE A 150 22.25 1.41 -1.26
N THR A 151 22.02 1.99 -0.09
CA THR A 151 22.69 1.66 1.17
C THR A 151 21.74 0.91 2.09
N VAL A 152 22.19 -0.20 2.65
CA VAL A 152 21.44 -1.00 3.60
C VAL A 152 22.13 -0.98 4.95
N SER A 153 21.37 -0.66 5.99
CA SER A 153 21.78 -0.81 7.40
C SER A 153 20.94 -1.88 8.09
N ILE A 154 21.56 -2.59 9.00
CA ILE A 154 20.92 -3.54 9.91
C ILE A 154 21.22 -3.08 11.33
N ASN A 155 20.17 -2.84 12.12
CA ASN A 155 20.27 -2.33 13.49
C ASN A 155 21.16 -1.08 13.59
N ASP A 156 20.93 -0.14 12.66
CA ASP A 156 21.65 1.14 12.49
C ASP A 156 23.12 1.02 12.03
N GLU A 157 23.67 -0.17 11.86
CA GLU A 157 24.98 -0.37 11.28
C GLU A 157 24.87 -0.51 9.75
N VAL A 158 25.64 0.28 8.99
CA VAL A 158 25.71 0.17 7.53
C VAL A 158 26.45 -1.10 7.16
N VAL A 159 25.74 -2.06 6.61
CA VAL A 159 26.30 -3.37 6.22
C VAL A 159 26.67 -3.44 4.75
N ARG A 160 26.03 -2.61 3.90
CA ARG A 160 26.34 -2.60 2.47
C ARG A 160 25.93 -1.29 1.82
N THR A 161 26.84 -0.74 0.98
CA THR A 161 26.53 0.35 0.03
C THR A 161 26.77 -0.18 -1.38
N MET A 162 25.76 -0.08 -2.21
CA MET A 162 25.72 -0.66 -3.55
C MET A 162 25.56 0.43 -4.60
N PRO A 163 26.32 0.39 -5.72
CA PRO A 163 25.99 1.19 -6.90
C PRO A 163 24.57 0.88 -7.38
N ALA A 164 23.81 1.92 -7.69
CA ALA A 164 22.43 1.78 -8.14
C ALA A 164 22.15 2.73 -9.30
N SER A 165 21.10 2.43 -10.09
CA SER A 165 20.57 3.31 -11.11
C SER A 165 19.07 3.44 -10.91
N MET A 166 18.59 4.66 -10.69
CA MET A 166 17.20 4.98 -10.45
C MET A 166 16.51 5.52 -11.70
N GLY A 167 15.32 6.07 -11.51
CA GLY A 167 14.51 6.62 -12.60
C GLY A 167 15.15 7.83 -13.28
N LYS A 168 15.15 7.80 -14.62
CA LYS A 168 15.56 8.95 -15.46
C LYS A 168 14.67 10.18 -15.20
N PRO A 169 15.11 11.42 -15.53
CA PRO A 169 14.33 12.64 -15.22
C PRO A 169 12.89 12.64 -15.74
N SER A 170 12.63 12.02 -16.91
CA SER A 170 11.28 11.90 -17.46
C SER A 170 10.40 10.88 -16.73
N ARG A 171 10.99 10.08 -15.86
CA ARG A 171 10.35 8.99 -15.13
C ARG A 171 11.04 8.76 -13.78
N PRO A 172 10.94 9.72 -12.87
CA PRO A 172 11.72 9.71 -11.63
C PRO A 172 11.27 8.60 -10.68
N THR A 173 12.21 8.11 -9.89
CA THR A 173 11.90 7.27 -8.72
C THR A 173 11.16 8.12 -7.68
N PRO A 174 10.03 7.67 -7.13
CA PRO A 174 9.30 8.41 -6.09
C PRO A 174 10.19 8.64 -4.85
N ILE A 175 10.24 9.89 -4.39
CA ILE A 175 10.97 10.27 -3.16
C ILE A 175 10.02 10.10 -1.96
N GLY A 176 10.53 9.58 -0.86
CA GLY A 176 9.76 9.41 0.37
C GLY A 176 10.21 8.22 1.21
N SER A 177 9.40 7.91 2.21
CA SER A 177 9.57 6.74 3.08
C SER A 177 8.49 5.71 2.74
N PHE A 178 8.91 4.50 2.46
CA PHE A 178 8.08 3.39 2.01
C PHE A 178 8.45 2.11 2.78
N THR A 179 7.73 1.03 2.50
CA THR A 179 8.04 -0.31 3.02
C THR A 179 8.10 -1.33 1.90
N ALA A 180 8.86 -2.39 2.08
CA ALA A 180 8.82 -3.56 1.20
C ALA A 180 7.43 -4.21 1.28
N LEU A 181 6.76 -4.36 0.14
CA LEU A 181 5.37 -4.84 0.06
C LEU A 181 5.28 -6.32 -0.36
N SER A 182 6.14 -6.74 -1.26
CA SER A 182 6.23 -8.14 -1.70
C SER A 182 7.62 -8.47 -2.20
N LYS A 183 7.92 -9.76 -2.29
CA LYS A 183 9.18 -10.29 -2.80
C LYS A 183 8.88 -11.35 -3.86
N GLU A 184 9.45 -11.21 -5.04
CA GLU A 184 9.29 -12.13 -6.16
C GLU A 184 10.66 -12.52 -6.70
N ARG A 185 11.01 -13.81 -6.61
CA ARG A 185 12.31 -14.29 -7.14
C ARG A 185 12.40 -14.11 -8.64
N THR A 186 11.29 -14.22 -9.34
CA THR A 186 11.16 -13.95 -10.78
C THR A 186 9.89 -13.15 -11.03
N VAL A 187 10.00 -12.08 -11.82
CA VAL A 187 8.88 -11.19 -12.18
C VAL A 187 8.95 -10.88 -13.68
N THR A 188 7.79 -10.70 -14.31
CA THR A 188 7.70 -10.21 -15.68
C THR A 188 7.50 -8.71 -15.67
N PHE A 189 8.43 -7.97 -16.21
CA PHE A 189 8.31 -6.53 -16.45
C PHE A 189 7.71 -6.28 -17.82
N ASP A 190 6.52 -5.71 -17.85
CA ASP A 190 5.76 -5.43 -19.07
C ASP A 190 5.48 -3.92 -19.16
N SER A 191 6.04 -3.26 -20.17
CA SER A 191 5.89 -1.82 -20.35
C SER A 191 4.44 -1.38 -20.61
N ARG A 192 3.58 -2.30 -21.04
CA ARG A 192 2.15 -2.02 -21.28
C ARG A 192 1.40 -1.72 -19.97
N THR A 193 1.85 -2.27 -18.85
CA THR A 193 1.25 -2.00 -17.52
C THR A 193 1.37 -0.54 -17.07
N ILE A 194 2.20 0.22 -17.77
CA ILE A 194 2.48 1.64 -17.52
C ILE A 194 2.20 2.52 -18.76
N GLY A 195 1.43 1.96 -19.72
CA GLY A 195 0.96 2.67 -20.90
C GLY A 195 1.97 2.83 -22.01
N ILE A 196 3.08 2.05 -22.02
CA ILE A 196 4.06 2.06 -23.13
C ILE A 196 3.83 0.82 -24.01
N PRO A 197 3.40 0.99 -25.28
CA PRO A 197 3.25 -0.13 -26.20
C PRO A 197 4.58 -0.84 -26.45
N LEU A 198 4.55 -2.16 -26.69
CA LEU A 198 5.78 -2.92 -27.04
C LEU A 198 6.44 -2.43 -28.34
N SER A 199 5.69 -1.82 -29.26
CA SER A 199 6.20 -1.20 -30.48
C SER A 199 6.94 0.12 -30.26
N SER A 200 6.86 0.70 -29.05
CA SER A 200 7.61 1.90 -28.71
C SER A 200 9.10 1.59 -28.57
N PRO A 201 10.02 2.53 -28.91
CA PRO A 201 11.44 2.41 -28.59
C PRO A 201 11.73 2.18 -27.10
N GLU A 202 10.81 2.57 -26.22
CA GLU A 202 10.85 2.33 -24.76
C GLU A 202 10.04 1.09 -24.34
N GLY A 203 9.47 0.33 -25.28
CA GLY A 203 8.68 -0.87 -25.02
C GLY A 203 9.57 -2.04 -24.59
N TYR A 204 9.09 -2.83 -23.62
CA TYR A 204 9.79 -4.03 -23.15
C TYR A 204 8.82 -5.06 -22.58
N LEU A 205 9.24 -6.31 -22.72
CA LEU A 205 8.66 -7.47 -22.04
C LEU A 205 9.83 -8.36 -21.64
N ILE A 206 10.24 -8.31 -20.38
CA ILE A 206 11.46 -8.98 -19.90
C ILE A 206 11.23 -9.69 -18.58
N GLN A 207 12.00 -10.76 -18.35
CA GLN A 207 12.07 -11.43 -17.08
C GLN A 207 13.06 -10.69 -16.16
N GLY A 208 12.58 -10.28 -14.99
CA GLY A 208 13.39 -9.74 -13.90
C GLY A 208 13.59 -10.77 -12.80
N GLN A 209 14.58 -10.55 -11.95
CA GLN A 209 14.89 -11.40 -10.81
C GLN A 209 15.10 -10.59 -9.54
N TYR A 210 14.88 -11.24 -8.40
CA TYR A 210 15.11 -10.67 -7.07
C TYR A 210 14.38 -9.33 -6.88
N ALA A 211 13.10 -9.32 -7.21
CA ALA A 211 12.28 -8.13 -7.18
C ALA A 211 11.62 -7.93 -5.81
N VAL A 212 11.84 -6.77 -5.20
CA VAL A 212 11.18 -6.30 -3.99
C VAL A 212 10.30 -5.12 -4.38
N THR A 213 8.97 -5.30 -4.25
CA THR A 213 7.99 -4.27 -4.62
C THR A 213 7.85 -3.22 -3.52
N TRP A 214 7.73 -1.96 -3.90
CA TRP A 214 7.35 -0.85 -3.05
C TRP A 214 6.69 0.25 -3.89
N SER A 215 5.68 0.92 -3.41
CA SER A 215 5.00 2.03 -4.12
C SER A 215 4.77 1.84 -5.63
N GLY A 216 4.45 0.62 -6.07
CA GLY A 216 4.21 0.29 -7.49
C GLY A 216 5.45 0.19 -8.37
N VAL A 217 6.64 0.28 -7.81
CA VAL A 217 7.95 0.09 -8.44
C VAL A 217 8.76 -0.97 -7.69
N TYR A 218 9.97 -1.29 -8.16
CA TYR A 218 10.77 -2.38 -7.61
C TYR A 218 12.20 -1.96 -7.31
N VAL A 219 12.80 -2.61 -6.31
CA VAL A 219 14.26 -2.83 -6.25
C VAL A 219 14.50 -4.20 -6.87
N HIS A 220 15.36 -4.29 -7.88
CA HIS A 220 15.52 -5.57 -8.59
C HIS A 220 16.87 -5.72 -9.31
N SER A 221 17.19 -6.93 -9.72
CA SER A 221 18.31 -7.23 -10.59
C SER A 221 18.10 -6.62 -11.99
N ALA A 222 19.07 -5.85 -12.46
CA ALA A 222 19.07 -5.20 -13.76
C ALA A 222 20.43 -5.34 -14.46
N PRO A 223 20.79 -6.54 -14.96
CA PRO A 223 22.07 -6.77 -15.62
C PRO A 223 22.28 -5.89 -16.86
N TRP A 224 21.20 -5.41 -17.50
CA TRP A 224 21.23 -4.54 -18.67
C TRP A 224 21.62 -3.07 -18.36
N SER A 225 21.76 -2.70 -17.12
CA SER A 225 22.11 -1.32 -16.70
C SER A 225 23.31 -1.26 -15.74
N VAL A 226 24.10 -2.30 -15.64
CA VAL A 226 25.24 -2.38 -14.70
C VAL A 226 26.22 -1.25 -14.96
N ASP A 227 26.49 -0.91 -16.20
CA ASP A 227 27.41 0.20 -16.58
C ASP A 227 26.88 1.58 -16.19
N SER A 228 25.59 1.71 -15.91
CA SER A 228 24.97 2.97 -15.43
C SER A 228 24.88 3.06 -13.91
N GLN A 229 24.96 1.91 -13.21
CA GLN A 229 24.84 1.88 -11.76
C GLN A 229 26.04 2.57 -11.08
N GLY A 230 25.73 3.50 -10.19
CA GLY A 230 26.72 4.36 -9.55
C GLY A 230 27.07 5.63 -10.34
N TYR A 231 26.50 5.81 -11.56
CA TYR A 231 26.87 6.92 -12.45
C TYR A 231 25.68 7.68 -13.05
N ALA A 232 24.60 6.97 -13.40
CA ALA A 232 23.46 7.56 -14.10
C ALA A 232 22.14 6.88 -13.75
N ASN A 233 21.06 7.67 -13.77
CA ASN A 233 19.69 7.21 -13.55
C ASN A 233 19.02 6.97 -14.91
N VAL A 234 18.85 5.70 -15.28
CA VAL A 234 18.36 5.28 -16.61
C VAL A 234 17.08 4.46 -16.56
N SER A 235 16.63 4.06 -15.36
CA SER A 235 15.41 3.28 -15.22
C SER A 235 14.16 4.14 -15.46
N HIS A 236 13.03 3.52 -15.35
CA HIS A 236 11.76 4.22 -15.45
C HIS A 236 11.07 4.34 -14.08
N GLY A 237 11.81 4.40 -13.01
CA GLY A 237 11.32 4.56 -11.64
C GLY A 237 11.79 3.48 -10.68
N CYS A 238 12.19 2.31 -11.16
CA CYS A 238 12.76 1.27 -10.33
C CYS A 238 14.16 1.61 -9.83
N ILE A 239 14.59 0.94 -8.77
CA ILE A 239 15.96 0.92 -8.28
C ILE A 239 16.63 -0.32 -8.87
N ASN A 240 17.51 -0.10 -9.84
CA ASN A 240 18.27 -1.12 -10.54
C ASN A 240 19.57 -1.43 -9.79
N LEU A 241 19.79 -2.69 -9.46
CA LEU A 241 21.00 -3.20 -8.85
C LEU A 241 21.66 -4.25 -9.75
N SER A 242 22.94 -4.52 -9.53
CA SER A 242 23.61 -5.68 -10.13
C SER A 242 22.97 -6.99 -9.63
N PRO A 243 23.08 -8.11 -10.38
CA PRO A 243 22.47 -9.37 -9.96
C PRO A 243 22.85 -9.81 -8.55
N ASP A 244 24.13 -9.73 -8.18
CA ASP A 244 24.61 -10.13 -6.86
C ASP A 244 24.09 -9.20 -5.75
N ASN A 245 24.05 -7.89 -6.01
CA ASN A 245 23.52 -6.92 -5.06
C ASN A 245 22.00 -7.08 -4.86
N ALA A 246 21.27 -7.34 -5.94
CA ALA A 246 19.82 -7.57 -5.86
C ALA A 246 19.50 -8.88 -5.14
N ALA A 247 20.25 -9.96 -5.41
CA ALA A 247 20.10 -11.23 -4.71
C ALA A 247 20.35 -11.06 -3.21
N TRP A 248 21.46 -10.41 -2.84
CA TRP A 248 21.80 -10.16 -1.44
C TRP A 248 20.71 -9.33 -0.73
N TYR A 249 20.23 -8.23 -1.35
CA TYR A 249 19.17 -7.41 -0.76
C TYR A 249 17.87 -8.17 -0.63
N PHE A 250 17.52 -8.95 -1.67
CA PHE A 250 16.34 -9.79 -1.65
C PHE A 250 16.35 -10.79 -0.48
N ASP A 251 17.51 -11.38 -0.18
CA ASP A 251 17.61 -12.33 0.93
C ASP A 251 17.61 -11.64 2.30
N ALA A 252 18.18 -10.43 2.41
CA ALA A 252 18.29 -9.67 3.65
C ALA A 252 16.98 -8.99 4.09
N VAL A 253 16.16 -8.52 3.15
CA VAL A 253 14.96 -7.71 3.45
C VAL A 253 13.75 -8.58 3.78
N HIS A 254 12.93 -8.17 4.74
CA HIS A 254 11.61 -8.73 5.01
C HIS A 254 10.50 -7.81 4.48
N ILE A 255 9.33 -8.38 4.20
CA ILE A 255 8.13 -7.58 3.91
C ILE A 255 7.83 -6.71 5.12
N GLY A 256 7.66 -5.40 4.91
CA GLY A 256 7.50 -4.44 5.98
C GLY A 256 8.78 -3.72 6.41
N ASP A 257 9.95 -4.05 5.85
CA ASP A 257 11.18 -3.28 6.12
C ASP A 257 11.17 -1.92 5.40
N PRO A 258 11.74 -0.89 6.02
CA PRO A 258 11.76 0.46 5.46
C PRO A 258 12.61 0.59 4.21
N ILE A 259 12.08 1.29 3.20
CA ILE A 259 12.79 1.75 2.01
C ILE A 259 12.64 3.27 1.93
N ILE A 260 13.74 4.00 2.05
CA ILE A 260 13.77 5.47 1.99
C ILE A 260 14.40 5.88 0.68
N VAL A 261 13.75 6.78 -0.06
CA VAL A 261 14.28 7.37 -1.28
C VAL A 261 14.48 8.85 -1.06
N GLN A 262 15.67 9.31 -1.29
CA GLN A 262 16.08 10.72 -1.17
C GLN A 262 16.72 11.22 -2.44
N ALA A 263 16.73 12.56 -2.62
CA ALA A 263 17.31 13.23 -3.77
C ALA A 263 18.81 12.96 -3.96
#